data_99e5b2d6e003cfe874232dd6671af0b3
#
_entry.id   99e5b2d6e003cfe874232dd6671af0b3
#
_cell.length_a   1.000
_cell.length_b   1.000
_cell.length_c   1.000
_cell.angle_alpha   90.00
_cell.angle_beta   90.00
_cell.angle_gamma   90.00
#
_symmetry.space_group_name_H-M   'P 1'
#
loop_
_entity.id
_entity.type
_entity.pdbx_description
1 polymer ?
#
loop_
_entity_poly.entity_id
_entity_poly.type
_entity_poly.pdbx_seq_one_letter_code
_entity_poly.pdbx_strand_id
1 'polypeptide(L)'
;MAAREGTQKPFATSPFNDPKADLILQSSDGVYFCVYKLLLSLVSPVFATMFELPTDGMQEMHDNRICIGVDDDSESLSRVLPWCDPRCIPVVQSLKDVEIILRVSDKYDMEPVKERCVHTLKCLPGILTPENSFEIYALAVQYQISHLACLAAKMTLHLELDARPYFPGLKSMPASALYHLDVYHITCGKVAQKVVENEFSVTNDLFGQVSATVGCCGVKGVERGNLGWKFWVVQHLDRISEKLRKTPVSTVVADPKLLAETQARASSCLACRGNTSHADLQRFNQTLMEKVEQEISEVSFAI
;
A
#
# COMPACT_ATOMS: atom_id res chain seq x y z
N MET A 1 -45.58 40.78 13.08
CA MET A 1 -44.10 40.80 12.93
C MET A 1 -43.59 39.46 13.49
N ALA A 2 -43.32 38.51 12.63
CA ALA A 2 -42.77 37.23 13.06
C ALA A 2 -41.24 37.39 13.13
N ALA A 3 -40.69 37.24 14.31
CA ALA A 3 -39.25 37.16 14.53
C ALA A 3 -38.71 35.97 13.73
N ARG A 4 -37.79 36.24 12.78
CA ARG A 4 -37.00 35.18 12.16
C ARG A 4 -36.12 34.59 13.27
N GLU A 5 -36.47 33.43 13.77
CA GLU A 5 -35.57 32.60 14.54
C GLU A 5 -34.35 32.32 13.64
N GLY A 6 -33.27 33.03 13.88
CA GLY A 6 -31.99 32.73 13.28
C GLY A 6 -31.54 31.38 13.79
N THR A 7 -31.63 30.34 12.99
CA THR A 7 -31.02 29.03 13.26
C THR A 7 -29.55 29.27 13.54
N GLN A 8 -29.15 29.17 14.80
CA GLN A 8 -27.77 29.32 15.21
C GLN A 8 -26.96 28.22 14.53
N LYS A 9 -26.05 28.59 13.64
CA LYS A 9 -25.22 27.60 12.93
C LYS A 9 -24.42 26.78 13.93
N PRO A 10 -24.34 25.47 13.76
CA PRO A 10 -23.68 24.60 14.74
C PRO A 10 -22.18 24.80 14.72
N PHE A 11 -21.56 24.83 15.90
CA PHE A 11 -20.13 24.74 16.05
C PHE A 11 -19.66 23.29 16.00
N ALA A 12 -18.46 23.06 15.48
CA ALA A 12 -17.78 21.76 15.54
C ALA A 12 -17.51 21.36 17.00
N THR A 13 -17.18 20.10 17.21
CA THR A 13 -16.83 19.58 18.54
C THR A 13 -15.40 19.99 18.94
N SER A 14 -15.07 19.84 20.21
CA SER A 14 -13.69 20.05 20.73
C SER A 14 -12.67 19.27 19.87
N PRO A 15 -11.50 19.86 19.56
CA PRO A 15 -11.00 21.18 20.03
C PRO A 15 -11.40 22.37 19.14
N PHE A 16 -12.22 22.17 18.10
CA PHE A 16 -12.60 23.20 17.13
C PHE A 16 -13.79 24.05 17.54
N ASN A 17 -14.07 24.11 18.84
CA ASN A 17 -15.01 25.04 19.47
C ASN A 17 -14.32 25.94 20.51
N ASP A 18 -12.99 26.06 20.47
CA ASP A 18 -12.22 26.82 21.43
C ASP A 18 -12.53 28.32 21.32
N PRO A 19 -13.04 28.97 22.38
CA PRO A 19 -13.36 30.42 22.34
C PRO A 19 -12.11 31.29 22.25
N LYS A 20 -10.90 30.75 22.51
CA LYS A 20 -9.63 31.49 22.40
C LYS A 20 -9.06 31.49 20.98
N ALA A 21 -9.63 30.69 20.07
CA ALA A 21 -9.23 30.70 18.67
C ALA A 21 -9.50 32.07 18.04
N ASP A 22 -8.60 32.49 17.14
CA ASP A 22 -8.61 33.84 16.52
C ASP A 22 -9.29 33.86 15.14
N LEU A 23 -9.73 32.70 14.64
CA LEU A 23 -10.40 32.53 13.36
C LEU A 23 -11.54 31.54 13.44
N ILE A 24 -12.58 31.74 12.64
CA ILE A 24 -13.64 30.78 12.36
C ILE A 24 -13.56 30.39 10.88
N LEU A 25 -13.43 29.09 10.59
CA LEU A 25 -13.69 28.55 9.26
C LEU A 25 -15.16 28.09 9.22
N GLN A 26 -15.89 28.53 8.21
CA GLN A 26 -17.24 28.07 7.93
C GLN A 26 -17.21 27.07 6.79
N SER A 27 -17.63 25.83 7.05
CA SER A 27 -17.78 24.80 6.02
C SER A 27 -18.94 25.11 5.06
N SER A 28 -18.93 24.50 3.88
CA SER A 28 -19.98 24.68 2.86
C SER A 28 -21.38 24.25 3.34
N ASP A 29 -21.46 23.33 4.29
CA ASP A 29 -22.69 22.90 4.96
C ASP A 29 -23.02 23.69 6.23
N GLY A 30 -22.27 24.77 6.49
CA GLY A 30 -22.59 25.81 7.48
C GLY A 30 -22.12 25.53 8.90
N VAL A 31 -21.21 24.57 9.14
CA VAL A 31 -20.63 24.30 10.46
C VAL A 31 -19.44 25.21 10.72
N TYR A 32 -19.33 25.76 11.93
CA TYR A 32 -18.24 26.63 12.35
C TYR A 32 -17.12 25.88 13.06
N PHE A 33 -15.87 26.07 12.60
CA PHE A 33 -14.65 25.52 13.18
C PHE A 33 -13.79 26.65 13.73
N CYS A 34 -13.60 26.69 15.03
CA CYS A 34 -12.70 27.65 15.69
C CYS A 34 -11.25 27.15 15.57
N VAL A 35 -10.42 27.87 14.84
CA VAL A 35 -9.04 27.50 14.52
C VAL A 35 -8.08 28.66 14.78
N TYR A 36 -6.79 28.35 14.82
CA TYR A 36 -5.74 29.35 14.98
C TYR A 36 -5.09 29.65 13.63
N LYS A 37 -5.09 30.93 13.21
CA LYS A 37 -4.46 31.40 11.97
C LYS A 37 -3.02 30.93 11.86
N LEU A 38 -2.26 31.08 12.94
CA LEU A 38 -0.85 30.67 12.98
C LEU A 38 -0.66 29.21 12.59
N LEU A 39 -1.47 28.30 13.14
CA LEU A 39 -1.35 26.86 12.89
C LEU A 39 -1.65 26.53 11.43
N LEU A 40 -2.67 27.14 10.85
CA LEU A 40 -3.01 26.95 9.44
C LEU A 40 -1.95 27.55 8.51
N SER A 41 -1.44 28.76 8.83
CA SER A 41 -0.40 29.40 8.04
C SER A 41 0.92 28.62 8.02
N LEU A 42 1.25 27.90 9.09
CA LEU A 42 2.46 27.08 9.17
C LEU A 42 2.41 25.85 8.26
N VAL A 43 1.23 25.33 7.96
CA VAL A 43 1.05 24.08 7.18
C VAL A 43 0.51 24.33 5.78
N SER A 44 0.03 25.56 5.48
CA SER A 44 -0.62 25.90 4.21
C SER A 44 -0.24 27.31 3.75
N PRO A 45 0.55 27.44 2.67
CA PRO A 45 0.81 28.73 2.02
C PRO A 45 -0.47 29.40 1.51
N VAL A 46 -1.46 28.60 1.09
CA VAL A 46 -2.76 29.10 0.63
C VAL A 46 -3.48 29.84 1.76
N PHE A 47 -3.57 29.23 2.94
CA PHE A 47 -4.15 29.90 4.11
C PHE A 47 -3.32 31.10 4.57
N ALA A 48 -1.99 30.99 4.56
CA ALA A 48 -1.12 32.13 4.89
C ALA A 48 -1.42 33.32 4.00
N THR A 49 -1.43 33.13 2.69
CA THR A 49 -1.76 34.20 1.72
C THR A 49 -3.19 34.71 1.90
N MET A 50 -4.16 33.80 2.12
CA MET A 50 -5.56 34.20 2.34
C MET A 50 -5.74 35.12 3.55
N PHE A 51 -4.94 34.97 4.61
CA PHE A 51 -5.01 35.79 5.81
C PHE A 51 -4.28 37.13 5.67
N GLU A 52 -3.38 37.27 4.70
CA GLU A 52 -2.65 38.53 4.40
C GLU A 52 -3.38 39.43 3.42
N LEU A 53 -4.34 38.91 2.65
CA LEU A 53 -5.08 39.68 1.68
C LEU A 53 -5.86 40.80 2.36
N PRO A 54 -5.78 42.04 1.83
CA PRO A 54 -6.59 43.15 2.31
C PRO A 54 -8.07 42.80 2.15
N THR A 55 -8.81 42.92 3.21
CA THR A 55 -10.26 42.69 3.16
C THR A 55 -10.95 44.03 2.95
N ASP A 56 -11.73 44.16 1.92
CA ASP A 56 -12.49 45.36 1.53
C ASP A 56 -13.61 45.74 2.54
N GLY A 57 -13.39 45.58 3.82
CA GLY A 57 -14.32 45.96 4.89
C GLY A 57 -15.58 45.15 5.03
N MET A 58 -15.78 44.12 4.21
CA MET A 58 -16.93 43.20 4.26
C MET A 58 -16.61 41.79 4.83
N GLN A 59 -15.61 41.69 5.73
CA GLN A 59 -15.38 40.42 6.38
C GLN A 59 -16.56 40.07 7.29
N GLU A 60 -17.13 38.88 7.08
CA GLU A 60 -18.14 38.34 7.99
C GLU A 60 -17.49 38.13 9.36
N MET A 61 -18.06 38.77 10.37
CA MET A 61 -17.60 38.67 11.76
C MET A 61 -18.61 37.84 12.54
N HIS A 62 -18.11 36.84 13.23
CA HIS A 62 -18.92 36.06 14.17
C HIS A 62 -18.22 36.02 15.52
N ASP A 63 -18.94 36.41 16.59
CA ASP A 63 -18.39 36.49 17.96
C ASP A 63 -17.07 37.28 18.03
N ASN A 64 -17.02 38.42 17.35
CA ASN A 64 -15.86 39.31 17.27
C ASN A 64 -14.60 38.67 16.64
N ARG A 65 -14.76 37.55 15.90
CA ARG A 65 -13.71 36.85 15.15
C ARG A 65 -14.00 36.91 13.66
N ILE A 66 -12.94 36.89 12.88
CA ILE A 66 -13.03 36.81 11.42
C ILE A 66 -13.60 35.42 11.07
N CYS A 67 -14.63 35.40 10.21
CA CYS A 67 -15.23 34.20 9.68
C CYS A 67 -14.91 34.07 8.18
N ILE A 68 -14.31 32.96 7.79
CA ILE A 68 -13.94 32.67 6.39
C ILE A 68 -14.72 31.44 5.95
N GLY A 69 -15.53 31.59 4.88
CA GLY A 69 -16.20 30.48 4.22
C GLY A 69 -15.22 29.69 3.36
N VAL A 70 -15.28 28.37 3.45
CA VAL A 70 -14.54 27.43 2.59
C VAL A 70 -15.51 26.50 1.88
N ASP A 71 -15.11 25.98 0.71
CA ASP A 71 -15.99 25.11 -0.10
C ASP A 71 -16.05 23.66 0.41
N ASP A 72 -15.19 23.29 1.37
CA ASP A 72 -15.19 21.95 1.94
C ASP A 72 -16.26 21.80 3.01
N ASP A 73 -16.88 20.63 3.04
CA ASP A 73 -17.89 20.28 4.02
C ASP A 73 -17.29 20.00 5.42
N SER A 74 -18.16 19.92 6.42
CA SER A 74 -17.77 19.70 7.79
C SER A 74 -17.10 18.34 8.02
N GLU A 75 -17.47 17.29 7.24
CA GLU A 75 -16.80 15.99 7.29
C GLU A 75 -15.34 16.14 6.86
N SER A 76 -15.09 16.79 5.73
CA SER A 76 -13.74 17.03 5.19
C SER A 76 -12.87 17.85 6.15
N LEU A 77 -13.39 18.94 6.69
CA LEU A 77 -12.67 19.76 7.66
C LEU A 77 -12.37 18.99 8.95
N SER A 78 -13.30 18.18 9.45
CA SER A 78 -13.12 17.36 10.64
C SER A 78 -12.01 16.31 10.45
N ARG A 79 -11.76 15.84 9.23
CA ARG A 79 -10.69 14.89 8.92
C ARG A 79 -9.32 15.55 8.79
N VAL A 80 -9.27 16.80 8.27
CA VAL A 80 -8.00 17.47 7.96
C VAL A 80 -7.50 18.36 9.08
N LEU A 81 -8.35 19.15 9.73
CA LEU A 81 -7.93 20.10 10.75
C LEU A 81 -7.16 19.47 11.93
N PRO A 82 -7.46 18.23 12.38
CA PRO A 82 -6.64 17.57 13.40
C PRO A 82 -5.16 17.40 13.02
N TRP A 83 -4.83 17.36 11.75
CA TRP A 83 -3.44 17.31 11.28
C TRP A 83 -2.71 18.65 11.39
N CYS A 84 -3.46 19.74 11.50
CA CYS A 84 -2.93 21.09 11.63
C CYS A 84 -2.76 21.51 13.09
N ASP A 85 -3.43 20.85 14.03
CA ASP A 85 -3.45 21.22 15.45
C ASP A 85 -2.63 20.24 16.29
N PRO A 86 -1.53 20.68 16.93
CA PRO A 86 -0.69 19.80 17.74
C PRO A 86 -1.38 19.23 19.00
N ARG A 87 -2.54 19.75 19.38
CA ARG A 87 -3.36 19.21 20.49
C ARG A 87 -4.14 17.96 20.08
N CYS A 88 -4.23 17.69 18.77
CA CYS A 88 -4.96 16.57 18.22
C CYS A 88 -4.01 15.39 17.90
N ILE A 89 -4.56 14.20 18.05
CA ILE A 89 -3.96 12.98 17.49
C ILE A 89 -4.81 12.60 16.27
N PRO A 90 -4.35 12.91 15.06
CA PRO A 90 -5.11 12.59 13.85
C PRO A 90 -5.22 11.07 13.68
N VAL A 91 -6.39 10.60 13.25
CA VAL A 91 -6.67 9.18 13.06
C VAL A 91 -7.12 8.95 11.64
N VAL A 92 -6.57 7.91 11.01
CA VAL A 92 -7.00 7.40 9.70
C VAL A 92 -7.63 6.04 9.94
N GLN A 93 -8.90 5.89 9.61
CA GLN A 93 -9.68 4.66 9.87
C GLN A 93 -10.09 3.94 8.58
N SER A 94 -10.09 4.65 7.46
CA SER A 94 -10.59 4.14 6.19
C SER A 94 -9.84 4.75 4.99
N LEU A 95 -9.97 4.10 3.84
CA LEU A 95 -9.48 4.65 2.59
C LEU A 95 -10.16 5.98 2.22
N LYS A 96 -11.44 6.15 2.57
CA LYS A 96 -12.17 7.41 2.41
C LYS A 96 -11.50 8.56 3.20
N ASP A 97 -10.99 8.29 4.39
CA ASP A 97 -10.26 9.30 5.17
C ASP A 97 -8.98 9.73 4.44
N VAL A 98 -8.23 8.75 3.89
CA VAL A 98 -7.02 9.02 3.08
C VAL A 98 -7.35 9.92 1.89
N GLU A 99 -8.38 9.57 1.12
CA GLU A 99 -8.84 10.35 -0.03
C GLU A 99 -9.19 11.79 0.34
N ILE A 100 -9.98 11.97 1.40
CA ILE A 100 -10.38 13.30 1.89
C ILE A 100 -9.14 14.11 2.34
N ILE A 101 -8.24 13.50 3.12
CA ILE A 101 -7.05 14.19 3.62
C ILE A 101 -6.15 14.61 2.46
N LEU A 102 -5.90 13.73 1.49
CA LEU A 102 -5.06 14.05 0.33
C LEU A 102 -5.71 15.13 -0.54
N ARG A 103 -7.01 15.02 -0.82
CA ARG A 103 -7.77 16.00 -1.62
C ARG A 103 -7.74 17.41 -1.01
N VAL A 104 -8.05 17.53 0.28
CA VAL A 104 -8.09 18.82 0.96
C VAL A 104 -6.68 19.38 1.14
N SER A 105 -5.71 18.52 1.47
CA SER A 105 -4.31 18.93 1.60
C SER A 105 -3.72 19.41 0.26
N ASP A 106 -4.12 18.81 -0.84
CA ASP A 106 -3.74 19.25 -2.18
C ASP A 106 -4.35 20.62 -2.53
N LYS A 107 -5.66 20.77 -2.28
CA LYS A 107 -6.38 22.03 -2.52
C LYS A 107 -5.77 23.24 -1.78
N TYR A 108 -5.31 23.04 -0.56
CA TYR A 108 -4.75 24.11 0.29
C TYR A 108 -3.22 24.07 0.39
N ASP A 109 -2.55 23.30 -0.48
CA ASP A 109 -1.09 23.16 -0.52
C ASP A 109 -0.48 22.82 0.86
N MET A 110 -1.05 21.81 1.52
CA MET A 110 -0.64 21.36 2.87
C MET A 110 0.36 20.20 2.79
N GLU A 111 1.53 20.40 2.20
CA GLU A 111 2.54 19.35 2.04
C GLU A 111 2.91 18.63 3.36
N PRO A 112 3.09 19.34 4.50
CA PRO A 112 3.37 18.66 5.77
C PRO A 112 2.24 17.73 6.24
N VAL A 113 1.00 17.98 5.85
CA VAL A 113 -0.14 17.11 6.17
C VAL A 113 -0.12 15.86 5.29
N LYS A 114 0.14 16.01 3.97
CA LYS A 114 0.30 14.89 3.04
C LYS A 114 1.40 13.94 3.51
N GLU A 115 2.58 14.45 3.83
CA GLU A 115 3.71 13.64 4.30
C GLU A 115 3.39 12.87 5.58
N ARG A 116 2.77 13.53 6.57
CA ARG A 116 2.36 12.87 7.82
C ARG A 116 1.28 11.81 7.60
N CYS A 117 0.31 12.07 6.73
CA CYS A 117 -0.71 11.08 6.36
C CYS A 117 -0.06 9.83 5.77
N VAL A 118 0.84 9.99 4.83
CA VAL A 118 1.56 8.88 4.21
C VAL A 118 2.45 8.13 5.18
N HIS A 119 3.14 8.83 6.09
CA HIS A 119 3.91 8.20 7.15
C HIS A 119 3.01 7.35 8.06
N THR A 120 1.84 7.87 8.40
CA THR A 120 0.85 7.14 9.22
C THR A 120 0.37 5.87 8.51
N LEU A 121 0.12 5.92 7.20
CA LEU A 121 -0.27 4.74 6.39
C LEU A 121 0.77 3.62 6.43
N LYS A 122 2.07 3.96 6.48
CA LYS A 122 3.15 2.97 6.61
C LYS A 122 3.13 2.24 7.95
N CYS A 123 2.70 2.93 9.00
CA CYS A 123 2.72 2.43 10.37
C CYS A 123 1.43 1.71 10.77
N LEU A 124 0.33 1.88 10.01
CA LEU A 124 -0.97 1.30 10.33
C LEU A 124 -1.22 0.04 9.49
N PRO A 125 -1.03 -1.16 10.07
CA PRO A 125 -1.45 -2.39 9.41
C PRO A 125 -2.97 -2.37 9.23
N GLY A 126 -3.44 -2.64 8.02
CA GLY A 126 -4.87 -2.80 7.71
C GLY A 126 -5.49 -1.71 6.85
N ILE A 127 -4.81 -0.57 6.61
CA ILE A 127 -5.29 0.42 5.64
C ILE A 127 -4.65 0.18 4.26
N LEU A 128 -3.34 0.00 4.20
CA LEU A 128 -2.66 -0.43 2.97
C LEU A 128 -2.66 -1.97 2.93
N THR A 129 -3.64 -2.55 2.28
CA THR A 129 -3.79 -3.99 2.07
C THR A 129 -3.69 -4.34 0.58
N PRO A 130 -3.44 -5.60 0.21
CA PRO A 130 -3.46 -6.00 -1.19
C PRO A 130 -4.77 -5.59 -1.90
N GLU A 131 -5.92 -5.74 -1.22
CA GLU A 131 -7.25 -5.52 -1.81
C GLU A 131 -7.48 -4.06 -2.22
N ASN A 132 -6.96 -3.09 -1.45
CA ASN A 132 -7.12 -1.66 -1.72
C ASN A 132 -5.87 -1.00 -2.32
N SER A 133 -4.81 -1.78 -2.58
CA SER A 133 -3.54 -1.28 -3.07
C SER A 133 -3.64 -0.54 -4.41
N PHE A 134 -4.49 -0.99 -5.31
CA PHE A 134 -4.72 -0.32 -6.60
C PHE A 134 -5.36 1.06 -6.44
N GLU A 135 -6.28 1.21 -5.49
CA GLU A 135 -6.95 2.49 -5.23
C GLU A 135 -6.00 3.47 -4.55
N ILE A 136 -5.20 3.00 -3.59
CA ILE A 136 -4.14 3.81 -2.96
C ILE A 136 -3.08 4.21 -3.99
N TYR A 137 -2.73 3.31 -4.93
CA TYR A 137 -1.83 3.62 -6.03
C TYR A 137 -2.38 4.74 -6.91
N ALA A 138 -3.67 4.66 -7.29
CA ALA A 138 -4.32 5.70 -8.09
C ALA A 138 -4.34 7.06 -7.38
N LEU A 139 -4.66 7.09 -6.07
CA LEU A 139 -4.60 8.30 -5.26
C LEU A 139 -3.16 8.86 -5.20
N ALA A 140 -2.17 8.00 -4.99
CA ALA A 140 -0.77 8.41 -4.93
C ALA A 140 -0.29 9.03 -6.27
N VAL A 141 -0.71 8.47 -7.40
CA VAL A 141 -0.44 9.02 -8.73
C VAL A 141 -1.16 10.37 -8.92
N GLN A 142 -2.43 10.44 -8.56
CA GLN A 142 -3.25 11.65 -8.69
C GLN A 142 -2.66 12.83 -7.91
N TYR A 143 -2.18 12.59 -6.69
CA TYR A 143 -1.59 13.61 -5.80
C TYR A 143 -0.06 13.68 -5.86
N GLN A 144 0.57 13.01 -6.85
CA GLN A 144 2.01 13.03 -7.12
C GLN A 144 2.89 12.61 -5.93
N ILE A 145 2.41 11.64 -5.14
CA ILE A 145 3.10 11.12 -3.96
C ILE A 145 3.89 9.86 -4.33
N SER A 146 5.09 10.06 -4.93
CA SER A 146 5.89 8.98 -5.51
C SER A 146 6.19 7.83 -4.55
N HIS A 147 6.52 8.13 -3.29
CA HIS A 147 6.84 7.08 -2.32
C HIS A 147 5.60 6.27 -1.87
N LEU A 148 4.41 6.87 -1.84
CA LEU A 148 3.17 6.13 -1.59
C LEU A 148 2.81 5.24 -2.79
N ALA A 149 3.00 5.74 -4.01
CA ALA A 149 2.80 4.96 -5.21
C ALA A 149 3.73 3.73 -5.27
N CYS A 150 5.02 3.89 -4.90
CA CYS A 150 5.95 2.76 -4.78
C CYS A 150 5.50 1.72 -3.74
N LEU A 151 5.01 2.16 -2.58
CA LEU A 151 4.49 1.26 -1.55
C LEU A 151 3.25 0.50 -2.02
N ALA A 152 2.30 1.23 -2.59
CA ALA A 152 1.07 0.64 -3.13
C ALA A 152 1.38 -0.34 -4.28
N ALA A 153 2.30 0.01 -5.19
CA ALA A 153 2.74 -0.87 -6.26
C ALA A 153 3.33 -2.20 -5.72
N LYS A 154 4.12 -2.15 -4.66
CA LYS A 154 4.63 -3.37 -4.00
C LYS A 154 3.50 -4.22 -3.42
N MET A 155 2.48 -3.60 -2.84
CA MET A 155 1.33 -4.34 -2.31
C MET A 155 0.48 -4.99 -3.41
N THR A 156 0.43 -4.40 -4.62
CA THR A 156 -0.28 -5.02 -5.75
C THR A 156 0.34 -6.35 -6.20
N LEU A 157 1.61 -6.60 -5.89
CA LEU A 157 2.29 -7.86 -6.22
C LEU A 157 1.65 -9.09 -5.54
N HIS A 158 0.89 -8.89 -4.47
CA HIS A 158 0.14 -9.95 -3.79
C HIS A 158 -1.10 -10.43 -4.56
N LEU A 159 -1.49 -9.73 -5.62
CA LEU A 159 -2.65 -10.07 -6.44
C LEU A 159 -2.21 -10.45 -7.86
N GLU A 160 -2.89 -11.40 -8.47
CA GLU A 160 -2.67 -11.73 -9.89
C GLU A 160 -3.15 -10.59 -10.78
N LEU A 161 -2.44 -10.31 -11.88
CA LEU A 161 -2.81 -9.22 -12.80
C LEU A 161 -4.21 -9.40 -13.41
N ASP A 162 -4.60 -10.62 -13.71
CA ASP A 162 -5.90 -10.96 -14.29
C ASP A 162 -7.04 -10.97 -13.25
N ALA A 163 -6.71 -11.00 -11.96
CA ALA A 163 -7.65 -10.90 -10.85
C ALA A 163 -7.82 -9.47 -10.32
N ARG A 164 -7.28 -8.46 -11.03
CA ARG A 164 -7.38 -7.06 -10.62
C ARG A 164 -8.84 -6.62 -10.50
N PRO A 165 -9.27 -6.15 -9.32
CA PRO A 165 -10.63 -5.63 -9.15
C PRO A 165 -10.80 -4.31 -9.92
N TYR A 166 -12.03 -4.01 -10.31
CA TYR A 166 -12.35 -2.64 -10.69
C TYR A 166 -12.31 -1.73 -9.46
N PHE A 167 -11.69 -0.56 -9.58
CA PHE A 167 -11.62 0.45 -8.53
C PHE A 167 -11.94 1.85 -9.10
N PRO A 168 -12.57 2.74 -8.30
CA PRO A 168 -13.03 4.06 -8.78
C PRO A 168 -11.93 4.93 -9.35
N GLY A 169 -10.73 4.91 -8.75
CA GLY A 169 -9.56 5.68 -9.16
C GLY A 169 -9.07 5.37 -10.59
N LEU A 170 -9.49 4.23 -11.16
CA LEU A 170 -9.14 3.87 -12.54
C LEU A 170 -9.67 4.89 -13.58
N LYS A 171 -10.76 5.60 -13.26
CA LYS A 171 -11.34 6.61 -14.16
C LYS A 171 -10.47 7.85 -14.33
N SER A 172 -9.74 8.22 -13.27
CA SER A 172 -8.90 9.42 -13.23
C SER A 172 -7.41 9.13 -13.42
N MET A 173 -7.01 7.85 -13.28
CA MET A 173 -5.61 7.46 -13.38
C MET A 173 -5.11 7.53 -14.83
N PRO A 174 -3.94 8.14 -15.09
CA PRO A 174 -3.33 8.12 -16.42
C PRO A 174 -3.04 6.68 -16.89
N ALA A 175 -3.30 6.39 -18.17
CA ALA A 175 -2.99 5.07 -18.74
C ALA A 175 -1.50 4.70 -18.64
N SER A 176 -0.60 5.70 -18.67
CA SER A 176 0.84 5.51 -18.45
C SER A 176 1.14 4.95 -17.06
N ALA A 177 0.46 5.44 -16.02
CA ALA A 177 0.65 4.95 -14.66
C ALA A 177 0.21 3.48 -14.53
N LEU A 178 -0.91 3.11 -15.15
CA LEU A 178 -1.35 1.71 -15.21
C LEU A 178 -0.34 0.84 -15.94
N TYR A 179 0.16 1.31 -17.10
CA TYR A 179 1.19 0.61 -17.85
C TYR A 179 2.47 0.37 -17.05
N HIS A 180 2.96 1.39 -16.33
CA HIS A 180 4.14 1.25 -15.47
C HIS A 180 3.91 0.24 -14.34
N LEU A 181 2.71 0.22 -13.75
CA LEU A 181 2.35 -0.76 -12.73
C LEU A 181 2.37 -2.19 -13.28
N ASP A 182 1.81 -2.40 -14.48
CA ASP A 182 1.79 -3.71 -15.14
C ASP A 182 3.20 -4.18 -15.51
N VAL A 183 4.03 -3.28 -16.07
CA VAL A 183 5.43 -3.57 -16.38
C VAL A 183 6.22 -3.94 -15.12
N TYR A 184 5.99 -3.22 -14.03
CA TYR A 184 6.62 -3.51 -12.74
C TYR A 184 6.26 -4.92 -12.25
N HIS A 185 4.97 -5.26 -12.23
CA HIS A 185 4.50 -6.57 -11.81
C HIS A 185 5.09 -7.71 -12.66
N ILE A 186 5.06 -7.55 -13.99
CA ILE A 186 5.62 -8.53 -14.93
C ILE A 186 7.14 -8.68 -14.72
N THR A 187 7.84 -7.58 -14.47
CA THR A 187 9.29 -7.58 -14.24
C THR A 187 9.63 -8.30 -12.93
N CYS A 188 8.92 -8.00 -11.85
CA CYS A 188 9.07 -8.71 -10.57
C CYS A 188 8.80 -10.22 -10.73
N GLY A 189 7.77 -10.61 -11.51
CA GLY A 189 7.48 -12.00 -11.81
C GLY A 189 8.61 -12.70 -12.56
N LYS A 190 9.21 -12.04 -13.54
CA LYS A 190 10.37 -12.59 -14.29
C LYS A 190 11.61 -12.71 -13.41
N VAL A 191 11.87 -11.73 -12.57
CA VAL A 191 13.00 -11.74 -11.63
C VAL A 191 12.84 -12.88 -10.62
N ALA A 192 11.66 -13.02 -10.02
CA ALA A 192 11.37 -14.09 -9.10
C ALA A 192 11.51 -15.50 -9.72
N GLN A 193 11.05 -15.67 -10.97
CA GLN A 193 11.25 -16.92 -11.72
C GLN A 193 12.73 -17.23 -11.93
N LYS A 194 13.52 -16.23 -12.30
CA LYS A 194 14.96 -16.39 -12.51
C LYS A 194 15.70 -16.81 -11.24
N VAL A 195 15.28 -16.31 -10.08
CA VAL A 195 15.80 -16.78 -8.78
C VAL A 195 15.57 -18.27 -8.63
N VAL A 196 14.35 -18.76 -8.86
CA VAL A 196 14.03 -20.19 -8.78
C VAL A 196 14.87 -21.00 -9.78
N GLU A 197 15.04 -20.50 -11.00
CA GLU A 197 15.87 -21.19 -12.02
C GLU A 197 17.34 -21.27 -11.62
N ASN A 198 17.89 -20.23 -11.01
CA ASN A 198 19.27 -20.23 -10.51
C ASN A 198 19.44 -21.21 -9.33
N GLU A 199 18.46 -21.32 -8.45
CA GLU A 199 18.51 -22.24 -7.32
C GLU A 199 18.44 -23.73 -7.74
N PHE A 200 17.94 -24.03 -8.91
CA PHE A 200 18.09 -25.39 -9.47
C PHE A 200 19.56 -25.85 -9.51
N SER A 201 20.50 -24.93 -9.65
CA SER A 201 21.93 -25.27 -9.67
C SER A 201 22.53 -25.52 -8.26
N VAL A 202 21.92 -24.94 -7.22
CA VAL A 202 22.45 -24.94 -5.83
C VAL A 202 21.78 -26.04 -4.96
N THR A 203 20.59 -26.49 -5.30
CA THR A 203 19.86 -27.49 -4.51
C THR A 203 20.52 -28.87 -4.42
N ASN A 204 21.56 -29.12 -5.22
CA ASN A 204 22.34 -30.35 -5.16
C ASN A 204 23.00 -30.59 -3.79
N ASP A 205 23.42 -29.52 -3.11
CA ASP A 205 24.12 -29.61 -1.84
C ASP A 205 23.19 -29.90 -0.67
N LEU A 206 21.92 -29.46 -0.77
CA LEU A 206 20.93 -29.60 0.30
C LEU A 206 20.15 -30.93 0.27
N PHE A 207 19.83 -31.44 -0.92
CA PHE A 207 18.98 -32.64 -1.06
C PHE A 207 19.75 -33.91 -1.51
N GLY A 208 21.07 -33.79 -1.64
CA GLY A 208 21.96 -34.86 -2.08
C GLY A 208 21.81 -35.20 -3.56
N GLN A 209 22.95 -35.46 -4.21
CA GLN A 209 22.97 -35.97 -5.58
C GLN A 209 22.23 -37.32 -5.63
N VAL A 210 21.21 -37.40 -6.46
CA VAL A 210 20.69 -38.69 -6.83
C VAL A 210 21.59 -39.23 -7.93
N SER A 211 22.51 -40.15 -7.56
CA SER A 211 23.03 -41.10 -8.52
C SER A 211 21.84 -41.70 -9.28
N ALA A 212 21.90 -41.80 -10.59
CA ALA A 212 20.86 -42.38 -11.43
C ALA A 212 20.69 -43.89 -11.17
N THR A 213 20.62 -44.26 -9.89
CA THR A 213 20.33 -45.63 -9.46
C THR A 213 18.84 -45.89 -9.64
N VAL A 214 18.58 -46.80 -10.54
CA VAL A 214 17.32 -47.45 -10.84
C VAL A 214 16.47 -47.56 -9.59
N GLY A 215 15.32 -46.82 -9.52
CA GLY A 215 14.31 -47.04 -8.49
C GLY A 215 13.79 -45.82 -7.73
N CYS A 216 14.37 -44.61 -7.86
CA CYS A 216 13.85 -43.41 -7.22
C CYS A 216 12.88 -42.68 -8.16
N CYS A 217 11.64 -42.47 -7.71
CA CYS A 217 10.55 -41.61 -8.27
C CYS A 217 10.73 -41.14 -9.72
N GLY A 218 10.94 -42.07 -10.66
CA GLY A 218 10.86 -41.87 -12.11
C GLY A 218 11.62 -40.66 -12.63
N VAL A 219 12.94 -40.68 -12.56
CA VAL A 219 13.77 -39.70 -13.28
C VAL A 219 13.61 -39.97 -14.75
N LYS A 220 12.61 -39.34 -15.40
CA LYS A 220 12.65 -39.14 -16.85
C LYS A 220 13.38 -37.85 -17.06
N GLY A 221 14.62 -37.97 -17.50
CA GLY A 221 15.51 -36.95 -18.03
C GLY A 221 15.00 -35.52 -18.12
N VAL A 222 15.06 -34.75 -17.04
CA VAL A 222 15.16 -33.30 -17.14
C VAL A 222 16.65 -33.02 -17.03
N GLU A 223 17.31 -33.14 -18.18
CA GLU A 223 18.68 -32.67 -18.37
C GLU A 223 18.72 -31.15 -18.30
N ARG A 224 18.76 -30.61 -17.10
CA ARG A 224 19.31 -29.28 -16.84
C ARG A 224 20.66 -29.48 -16.17
N GLY A 225 21.70 -29.60 -17.00
CA GLY A 225 23.04 -29.93 -16.53
C GLY A 225 23.15 -31.41 -16.09
N ASN A 226 24.33 -32.04 -16.16
CA ASN A 226 24.64 -33.47 -15.97
C ASN A 226 24.28 -34.11 -14.62
N LEU A 227 23.25 -33.64 -13.90
CA LEU A 227 22.85 -34.08 -12.57
C LEU A 227 21.36 -34.49 -12.54
N GLY A 228 21.08 -35.67 -12.12
CA GLY A 228 19.73 -36.23 -11.97
C GLY A 228 19.02 -35.63 -10.73
N TRP A 229 17.95 -34.90 -10.95
CA TRP A 229 17.13 -34.31 -9.86
C TRP A 229 16.03 -35.27 -9.40
N LYS A 230 15.70 -35.18 -8.10
CA LYS A 230 14.50 -35.84 -7.58
C LYS A 230 13.27 -35.21 -8.22
N PHE A 231 12.41 -36.00 -8.85
CA PHE A 231 11.25 -35.53 -9.61
C PHE A 231 10.32 -34.62 -8.78
N TRP A 232 10.14 -34.92 -7.50
CA TRP A 232 9.31 -34.12 -6.60
C TRP A 232 9.93 -32.73 -6.32
N VAL A 233 11.26 -32.59 -6.32
CA VAL A 233 11.95 -31.27 -6.19
C VAL A 233 11.68 -30.43 -7.42
N VAL A 234 11.86 -30.99 -8.61
CA VAL A 234 11.59 -30.30 -9.89
C VAL A 234 10.15 -29.82 -9.92
N GLN A 235 9.19 -30.69 -9.58
CA GLN A 235 7.78 -30.31 -9.53
C GLN A 235 7.47 -29.22 -8.49
N HIS A 236 8.16 -29.24 -7.36
CA HIS A 236 8.02 -28.21 -6.34
C HIS A 236 8.48 -26.84 -6.87
N LEU A 237 9.67 -26.78 -7.45
CA LEU A 237 10.24 -25.57 -8.01
C LEU A 237 9.45 -25.04 -9.21
N ASP A 238 8.98 -25.92 -10.11
CA ASP A 238 8.13 -25.53 -11.25
C ASP A 238 6.84 -24.86 -10.78
N ARG A 239 6.21 -25.39 -9.71
CA ARG A 239 4.99 -24.79 -9.14
C ARG A 239 5.25 -23.46 -8.45
N ILE A 240 6.34 -23.36 -7.70
CA ILE A 240 6.77 -22.09 -7.11
C ILE A 240 7.02 -21.07 -8.20
N SER A 241 7.76 -21.46 -9.25
CA SER A 241 8.07 -20.58 -10.40
C SER A 241 6.80 -20.08 -11.10
N GLU A 242 5.82 -20.98 -11.35
CA GLU A 242 4.56 -20.60 -11.97
C GLU A 242 3.75 -19.63 -11.08
N LYS A 243 3.68 -19.89 -9.77
CA LYS A 243 2.99 -18.98 -8.84
C LYS A 243 3.70 -17.64 -8.70
N LEU A 244 5.03 -17.63 -8.59
CA LEU A 244 5.80 -16.40 -8.50
C LEU A 244 5.69 -15.54 -9.77
N ARG A 245 5.49 -16.14 -10.92
CA ARG A 245 5.22 -15.40 -12.15
C ARG A 245 3.93 -14.59 -12.06
N LYS A 246 2.91 -15.11 -11.39
CA LYS A 246 1.60 -14.48 -11.26
C LYS A 246 1.50 -13.58 -10.03
N THR A 247 2.11 -14.00 -8.94
CA THR A 247 2.08 -13.34 -7.63
C THR A 247 3.52 -13.27 -7.10
N PRO A 248 4.30 -12.26 -7.53
CA PRO A 248 5.73 -12.18 -7.24
C PRO A 248 6.02 -11.67 -5.83
N VAL A 249 5.67 -12.48 -4.83
CA VAL A 249 5.94 -12.21 -3.41
C VAL A 249 6.58 -13.45 -2.75
N SER A 250 7.52 -13.22 -1.85
CA SER A 250 8.28 -14.27 -1.19
C SER A 250 7.40 -15.28 -0.44
N THR A 251 6.27 -14.83 0.11
CA THR A 251 5.32 -15.66 0.86
C THR A 251 4.72 -16.81 0.06
N VAL A 252 4.70 -16.73 -1.27
CA VAL A 252 4.25 -17.81 -2.17
C VAL A 252 5.09 -19.07 -1.98
N VAL A 253 6.39 -18.92 -1.70
CA VAL A 253 7.31 -20.05 -1.50
C VAL A 253 6.95 -20.86 -0.24
N ALA A 254 6.40 -20.19 0.79
CA ALA A 254 5.99 -20.81 2.04
C ALA A 254 4.52 -21.26 2.06
N ASP A 255 3.83 -21.29 0.91
CA ASP A 255 2.43 -21.72 0.83
C ASP A 255 2.27 -23.12 1.45
N PRO A 256 1.47 -23.27 2.55
CA PRO A 256 1.31 -24.52 3.24
C PRO A 256 0.75 -25.65 2.36
N LYS A 257 -0.06 -25.32 1.35
CA LYS A 257 -0.59 -26.30 0.40
C LYS A 257 0.49 -26.88 -0.49
N LEU A 258 1.37 -26.00 -1.02
CA LEU A 258 2.51 -26.45 -1.83
C LEU A 258 3.47 -27.32 -1.02
N LEU A 259 3.73 -26.94 0.23
CA LEU A 259 4.58 -27.70 1.14
C LEU A 259 3.98 -29.08 1.42
N ALA A 260 2.70 -29.15 1.79
CA ALA A 260 2.02 -30.42 2.09
C ALA A 260 1.98 -31.36 0.87
N GLU A 261 1.68 -30.83 -0.32
CA GLU A 261 1.69 -31.61 -1.56
C GLU A 261 3.09 -32.16 -1.90
N THR A 262 4.12 -31.33 -1.71
CA THR A 262 5.51 -31.72 -1.97
C THR A 262 5.94 -32.81 -1.00
N GLN A 263 5.59 -32.67 0.26
CA GLN A 263 5.91 -33.63 1.29
C GLN A 263 5.17 -35.00 1.07
N ALA A 264 3.90 -34.95 0.67
CA ALA A 264 3.15 -36.16 0.33
C ALA A 264 3.80 -36.91 -0.84
N ARG A 265 4.27 -36.20 -1.87
CA ARG A 265 4.98 -36.79 -3.02
C ARG A 265 6.35 -37.35 -2.64
N ALA A 266 7.13 -36.63 -1.83
CA ALA A 266 8.41 -37.12 -1.32
C ALA A 266 8.21 -38.39 -0.50
N SER A 267 7.17 -38.44 0.33
CA SER A 267 6.83 -39.62 1.20
C SER A 267 6.29 -40.81 0.42
N SER A 268 5.69 -40.59 -0.74
CA SER A 268 5.18 -41.67 -1.60
C SER A 268 6.30 -42.49 -2.29
N CYS A 269 7.50 -41.90 -2.41
CA CYS A 269 8.65 -42.56 -2.99
C CYS A 269 9.39 -43.39 -1.94
N LEU A 270 9.51 -44.70 -2.15
CA LEU A 270 10.18 -45.66 -1.22
C LEU A 270 11.64 -45.27 -0.94
N ALA A 271 12.35 -44.68 -1.92
CA ALA A 271 13.74 -44.26 -1.78
C ALA A 271 13.89 -42.87 -1.11
N CYS A 272 12.88 -41.98 -1.22
CA CYS A 272 12.94 -40.63 -0.70
C CYS A 272 12.38 -40.49 0.72
N ARG A 273 11.38 -41.30 1.08
CA ARG A 273 10.62 -41.20 2.35
C ARG A 273 11.47 -41.20 3.62
N GLY A 274 12.66 -41.82 3.57
CA GLY A 274 13.60 -41.90 4.70
C GLY A 274 14.68 -40.79 4.70
N ASN A 275 14.88 -40.10 3.58
CA ASN A 275 16.02 -39.20 3.36
C ASN A 275 15.61 -37.74 3.19
N THR A 276 14.32 -37.43 3.24
CA THR A 276 13.84 -36.05 3.10
C THR A 276 13.20 -35.64 4.40
N SER A 277 13.90 -34.78 5.18
CA SER A 277 13.29 -34.23 6.38
C SER A 277 12.42 -33.02 6.02
N HIS A 278 11.32 -32.89 6.75
CA HIS A 278 10.48 -31.68 6.67
C HIS A 278 11.30 -30.41 6.96
N ALA A 279 12.26 -30.50 7.86
CA ALA A 279 13.15 -29.42 8.24
C ALA A 279 14.05 -28.94 7.08
N ASP A 280 14.55 -29.87 6.24
CA ASP A 280 15.40 -29.48 5.10
C ASP A 280 14.59 -28.74 4.03
N LEU A 281 13.36 -29.18 3.75
CA LEU A 281 12.47 -28.48 2.83
C LEU A 281 12.09 -27.08 3.36
N GLN A 282 11.82 -26.97 4.66
CA GLN A 282 11.53 -25.67 5.27
C GLN A 282 12.74 -24.73 5.21
N ARG A 283 13.94 -25.22 5.52
CA ARG A 283 15.16 -24.43 5.44
C ARG A 283 15.44 -23.97 4.01
N PHE A 284 15.28 -24.85 3.04
CA PHE A 284 15.41 -24.49 1.63
C PHE A 284 14.43 -23.40 1.22
N ASN A 285 13.15 -23.57 1.55
CA ASN A 285 12.14 -22.57 1.21
C ASN A 285 12.40 -21.24 1.90
N GLN A 286 12.89 -21.24 3.15
CA GLN A 286 13.27 -20.01 3.84
C GLN A 286 14.39 -19.26 3.10
N THR A 287 15.44 -19.98 2.69
CA THR A 287 16.52 -19.38 1.89
C THR A 287 16.02 -18.85 0.55
N LEU A 288 15.14 -19.60 -0.11
CA LEU A 288 14.53 -19.17 -1.38
C LEU A 288 13.67 -17.92 -1.20
N MET A 289 12.88 -17.85 -0.12
CA MET A 289 12.09 -16.66 0.21
C MET A 289 12.95 -15.41 0.37
N GLU A 290 14.03 -15.51 1.13
CA GLU A 290 14.95 -14.40 1.37
C GLU A 290 15.58 -13.90 0.06
N LYS A 291 16.00 -14.80 -0.83
CA LYS A 291 16.54 -14.45 -2.14
C LYS A 291 15.50 -13.81 -3.06
N VAL A 292 14.28 -14.36 -3.11
CA VAL A 292 13.18 -13.79 -3.90
C VAL A 292 12.85 -12.38 -3.41
N GLU A 293 12.78 -12.18 -2.11
CA GLU A 293 12.49 -10.86 -1.53
C GLU A 293 13.61 -9.85 -1.81
N GLN A 294 14.87 -10.26 -1.69
CA GLN A 294 16.01 -9.44 -2.00
C GLN A 294 15.98 -8.98 -3.47
N GLU A 295 15.91 -9.92 -4.42
CA GLU A 295 15.94 -9.62 -5.85
C GLU A 295 14.74 -8.77 -6.30
N ILE A 296 13.53 -9.01 -5.76
CA ILE A 296 12.37 -8.17 -6.03
C ILE A 296 12.56 -6.77 -5.47
N SER A 297 13.21 -6.62 -4.30
CA SER A 297 13.45 -5.32 -3.70
C SER A 297 14.38 -4.43 -4.54
N GLU A 298 15.22 -5.02 -5.37
CA GLU A 298 16.15 -4.33 -6.28
C GLU A 298 15.47 -3.88 -7.59
N VAL A 299 14.26 -4.38 -7.88
CA VAL A 299 13.51 -3.95 -9.06
C VAL A 299 13.04 -2.51 -8.85
N SER A 300 13.58 -1.58 -9.63
CA SER A 300 13.17 -0.19 -9.58
C SER A 300 11.75 -0.01 -10.12
N PHE A 301 10.93 0.73 -9.40
CA PHE A 301 9.62 1.18 -9.88
C PHE A 301 9.75 2.64 -10.33
N ALA A 302 9.53 2.90 -11.62
CA ALA A 302 9.50 4.25 -12.19
C ALA A 302 8.03 4.67 -12.39
N ILE A 303 7.70 5.88 -11.92
CA ILE A 303 6.37 6.51 -12.08
C ILE A 303 6.46 7.50 -13.23
#